data_696a3fd87947334f7e1a80234b6a87f6
#
_entry.id   696a3fd87947334f7e1a80234b6a87f6
#
_cell.length_a   1.000
_cell.length_b   1.000
_cell.length_c   1.000
_cell.angle_alpha   90.00
_cell.angle_beta   90.00
_cell.angle_gamma   90.00
#
_symmetry.space_group_name_H-M   'P 1'
#
loop_
_entity.id
_entity.type
_entity.pdbx_description
1 polymer ?
#
loop_
_entity_poly.entity_id
_entity_poly.type
_entity_poly.pdbx_seq_one_letter_code
_entity_poly.pdbx_strand_id
1 'polypeptide(L)'
;MLLIDEKGNVIQGFIPASRVQTYLREMTAFGLRSKVQFRVADHNVTVLFSWNIVLTPLQNSPVPFSEDRLRFHDHEEFEANCGLKGDLYDYVGHMRLINGQAMTVHPTIDEVDIAEKRHLVVYVQTHDGPVMKLYLWDQAATAFCQKFKSYGSTPRVLLVTTVNPKRIGGTLALTSLTSSKVFMDIDVPPTRDYLNWLGSNSGVANVVIADVVTKPETVTLGELFS
;
A
#
# COMPACT_ATOMS: atom_id res chain seq x y z
N MET A 1 0.54 -14.24 3.53
CA MET A 1 -0.66 -13.91 4.31
C MET A 1 -0.26 -13.54 5.72
N LEU A 2 -1.08 -12.78 6.41
CA LEU A 2 -0.94 -12.55 7.83
C LEU A 2 -1.86 -13.52 8.60
N LEU A 3 -1.35 -14.07 9.68
CA LEU A 3 -2.10 -14.84 10.66
C LEU A 3 -2.16 -13.99 11.92
N ILE A 4 -3.35 -13.79 12.46
CA ILE A 4 -3.58 -12.95 13.64
C ILE A 4 -4.18 -13.84 14.72
N ASP A 5 -3.60 -13.83 15.91
CA ASP A 5 -4.15 -14.57 17.05
C ASP A 5 -5.13 -13.72 17.87
N GLU A 6 -5.74 -14.32 18.88
CA GLU A 6 -6.69 -13.71 19.80
C GLU A 6 -6.13 -12.56 20.63
N LYS A 7 -4.80 -12.48 20.76
CA LYS A 7 -4.08 -11.41 21.46
C LYS A 7 -3.64 -10.29 20.52
N GLY A 8 -3.95 -10.43 19.21
CA GLY A 8 -3.53 -9.50 18.16
C GLY A 8 -2.07 -9.67 17.75
N ASN A 9 -1.39 -10.77 18.12
CA ASN A 9 -0.08 -11.08 17.59
C ASN A 9 -0.19 -11.46 16.12
N VAL A 10 0.76 -11.00 15.33
CA VAL A 10 0.78 -11.20 13.88
C VAL A 10 1.96 -12.06 13.48
N ILE A 11 1.69 -13.14 12.78
CA ILE A 11 2.72 -14.05 12.23
C ILE A 11 2.52 -14.17 10.73
N GLN A 12 3.61 -14.24 9.99
CA GLN A 12 3.55 -14.47 8.55
C GLN A 12 3.22 -15.93 8.24
N GLY A 13 2.19 -16.14 7.42
CA GLY A 13 1.86 -17.44 6.85
C GLY A 13 2.27 -17.54 5.38
N PHE A 14 2.82 -18.66 4.97
CA PHE A 14 3.17 -18.97 3.59
C PHE A 14 2.45 -20.23 3.11
N ILE A 15 1.72 -20.09 2.01
CA ILE A 15 1.08 -21.22 1.31
C ILE A 15 1.76 -21.38 -0.05
N PRO A 16 2.37 -22.54 -0.33
CA PRO A 16 2.92 -22.82 -1.65
C PRO A 16 1.85 -22.69 -2.75
N ALA A 17 2.22 -22.20 -3.92
CA ALA A 17 1.28 -21.91 -5.01
C ALA A 17 0.45 -23.15 -5.41
N SER A 18 1.05 -24.35 -5.38
CA SER A 18 0.37 -25.61 -5.66
C SER A 18 -0.72 -25.99 -4.66
N ARG A 19 -0.80 -25.29 -3.50
CA ARG A 19 -1.73 -25.60 -2.42
C ARG A 19 -2.74 -24.49 -2.15
N VAL A 20 -2.63 -23.39 -2.83
CA VAL A 20 -3.56 -22.25 -2.64
C VAL A 20 -5.00 -22.69 -2.80
N GLN A 21 -5.31 -23.48 -3.82
CA GLN A 21 -6.67 -23.96 -4.09
C GLN A 21 -7.24 -24.84 -2.96
N THR A 22 -6.39 -25.58 -2.26
CA THR A 22 -6.81 -26.45 -1.14
C THR A 22 -7.33 -25.62 0.03
N TYR A 23 -6.70 -24.49 0.31
CA TYR A 23 -7.03 -23.66 1.48
C TYR A 23 -7.95 -22.47 1.16
N LEU A 24 -8.18 -22.15 -0.10
CA LEU A 24 -8.95 -20.97 -0.53
C LEU A 24 -10.39 -20.97 0.00
N ARG A 25 -10.99 -22.16 0.14
CA ARG A 25 -12.37 -22.30 0.62
C ARG A 25 -12.52 -21.93 2.09
N GLU A 26 -11.48 -22.15 2.88
CA GLU A 26 -11.46 -21.93 4.33
C GLU A 26 -10.89 -20.57 4.73
N MET A 27 -10.49 -19.77 3.71
CA MET A 27 -9.88 -18.47 3.93
C MET A 27 -10.78 -17.37 3.41
N THR A 28 -11.25 -16.52 4.29
CA THR A 28 -12.11 -15.38 3.95
C THR A 28 -11.34 -14.12 3.53
N ALA A 29 -10.02 -14.10 3.72
CA ALA A 29 -9.20 -12.91 3.43
C ALA A 29 -8.15 -13.17 2.36
N PHE A 30 -7.95 -12.18 1.53
CA PHE A 30 -7.25 -12.23 0.26
C PHE A 30 -5.86 -11.61 0.31
N GLY A 31 -4.97 -12.15 -0.48
CA GLY A 31 -3.70 -11.51 -0.78
C GLY A 31 -2.57 -12.51 -0.86
N LEU A 32 -2.67 -13.42 -1.79
CA LEU A 32 -1.68 -14.47 -1.95
C LEU A 32 -0.83 -14.26 -3.18
N ARG A 33 0.35 -13.72 -2.98
CA ARG A 33 1.62 -14.08 -3.62
C ARG A 33 2.71 -13.20 -3.02
N SER A 34 3.28 -13.62 -1.88
CA SER A 34 4.63 -13.19 -1.59
C SER A 34 5.55 -14.40 -1.72
N LYS A 35 6.62 -14.26 -2.50
CA LYS A 35 7.78 -15.12 -2.35
C LYS A 35 8.26 -14.92 -0.91
N VAL A 36 8.84 -15.95 -0.29
CA VAL A 36 9.42 -15.94 1.08
C VAL A 36 10.40 -14.77 1.34
N GLN A 37 10.66 -13.98 0.33
CA GLN A 37 11.63 -12.90 0.24
C GLN A 37 11.20 -11.62 0.98
N PHE A 38 9.91 -11.48 1.32
CA PHE A 38 9.39 -10.27 1.93
C PHE A 38 8.72 -10.56 3.27
N ARG A 39 9.07 -9.76 4.27
CA ARG A 39 8.48 -9.82 5.61
C ARG A 39 7.35 -8.79 5.73
N VAL A 40 6.18 -9.27 6.09
CA VAL A 40 4.96 -8.45 6.28
C VAL A 40 4.45 -8.46 7.72
N ALA A 41 5.21 -9.07 8.63
CA ALA A 41 4.93 -9.10 10.06
C ALA A 41 6.24 -8.97 10.84
N ASP A 42 6.17 -8.40 12.04
CA ASP A 42 7.36 -8.19 12.89
C ASP A 42 7.90 -9.47 13.51
N HIS A 43 7.06 -10.50 13.59
CA HIS A 43 7.45 -11.78 14.17
C HIS A 43 8.44 -12.53 13.28
N ASN A 44 9.51 -13.05 13.88
CA ASN A 44 10.60 -13.74 13.17
C ASN A 44 10.23 -15.16 12.67
N VAL A 45 9.07 -15.68 13.08
CA VAL A 45 8.61 -17.02 12.68
C VAL A 45 7.62 -16.89 11.53
N THR A 46 7.78 -17.78 10.53
CA THR A 46 6.83 -17.95 9.43
C THR A 46 6.19 -19.32 9.52
N VAL A 47 4.87 -19.37 9.44
CA VAL A 47 4.11 -20.64 9.38
C VAL A 47 4.04 -21.08 7.92
N LEU A 48 4.59 -22.25 7.62
CA LEU A 48 4.50 -22.88 6.31
C LEU A 48 3.34 -23.87 6.29
N PHE A 49 2.36 -23.67 5.43
CA PHE A 49 1.24 -24.58 5.22
C PHE A 49 1.67 -25.78 4.39
N SER A 50 2.06 -26.87 5.09
CA SER A 50 2.47 -28.15 4.48
C SER A 50 1.28 -29.04 4.14
N TRP A 51 1.53 -30.24 3.59
CA TRP A 51 0.50 -31.18 3.17
C TRP A 51 -0.39 -31.68 4.33
N ASN A 52 0.11 -31.70 5.53
CA ASN A 52 -0.55 -32.29 6.70
C ASN A 52 -1.31 -31.25 7.54
N ILE A 53 -1.31 -29.96 7.15
CA ILE A 53 -2.07 -28.94 7.87
C ILE A 53 -3.51 -28.94 7.38
N VAL A 54 -4.42 -29.05 8.31
CA VAL A 54 -5.87 -28.93 8.10
C VAL A 54 -6.32 -27.61 8.73
N LEU A 55 -7.06 -26.80 7.97
CA LEU A 55 -7.75 -25.62 8.49
C LEU A 55 -9.20 -26.04 8.82
N THR A 56 -9.64 -25.72 10.02
CA THR A 56 -11.02 -25.93 10.44
C THR A 56 -11.63 -24.58 10.80
N PRO A 57 -12.71 -24.16 10.12
CA PRO A 57 -13.41 -22.94 10.48
C PRO A 57 -13.96 -23.02 11.91
N LEU A 58 -13.69 -22.02 12.73
CA LEU A 58 -14.31 -21.87 14.03
C LEU A 58 -15.66 -21.18 13.85
N GLN A 59 -16.74 -21.94 14.02
CA GLN A 59 -18.08 -21.36 14.04
C GLN A 59 -18.34 -20.70 15.39
N ASN A 60 -18.81 -19.45 15.38
CA ASN A 60 -19.20 -18.69 16.57
C ASN A 60 -18.07 -18.55 17.62
N SER A 61 -16.85 -18.19 17.18
CA SER A 61 -15.78 -17.86 18.11
C SER A 61 -16.21 -16.69 19.01
N PRO A 62 -16.19 -16.85 20.35
CA PRO A 62 -16.49 -15.75 21.26
C PRO A 62 -15.36 -14.73 21.33
N VAL A 63 -14.24 -15.00 20.71
CA VAL A 63 -13.04 -14.14 20.74
C VAL A 63 -13.08 -13.18 19.56
N PRO A 64 -13.08 -11.86 19.79
CA PRO A 64 -12.96 -10.88 18.73
C PRO A 64 -11.53 -10.90 18.16
N PHE A 65 -11.41 -11.08 16.86
CA PHE A 65 -10.16 -10.92 16.14
C PHE A 65 -10.13 -9.57 15.43
N SER A 66 -8.99 -8.92 15.40
CA SER A 66 -8.77 -7.78 14.52
C SER A 66 -8.83 -8.23 13.07
N GLU A 67 -9.69 -7.60 12.27
CA GLU A 67 -9.84 -7.94 10.85
C GLU A 67 -8.62 -7.55 10.01
N ASP A 68 -7.88 -6.55 10.47
CA ASP A 68 -6.66 -6.07 9.82
C ASP A 68 -5.57 -5.69 10.83
N ARG A 69 -4.34 -5.73 10.39
CA ARG A 69 -3.15 -5.28 11.11
C ARG A 69 -2.22 -4.62 10.11
N LEU A 70 -2.50 -3.34 9.91
CA LEU A 70 -1.72 -2.50 9.01
C LEU A 70 -0.49 -1.95 9.74
N ARG A 71 0.65 -1.91 9.03
CA ARG A 71 1.93 -1.42 9.53
C ARG A 71 2.19 -0.05 8.91
N PHE A 72 1.54 0.97 9.46
CA PHE A 72 1.76 2.34 9.03
C PHE A 72 3.06 2.88 9.62
N HIS A 73 3.79 3.57 8.78
CA HIS A 73 5.01 4.26 9.12
C HIS A 73 4.94 5.71 8.64
N ASP A 74 5.68 6.57 9.34
CA ASP A 74 5.89 7.94 8.91
C ASP A 74 7.10 8.08 7.98
N HIS A 75 7.40 9.30 7.56
CA HIS A 75 8.51 9.57 6.67
C HIS A 75 9.86 9.17 7.28
N GLU A 76 10.09 9.44 8.56
CA GLU A 76 11.36 9.17 9.24
C GLU A 76 11.60 7.66 9.34
N GLU A 77 10.55 6.91 9.67
CA GLU A 77 10.60 5.46 9.73
C GLU A 77 10.84 4.83 8.34
N PHE A 78 10.21 5.34 7.29
CA PHE A 78 10.49 4.91 5.92
C PHE A 78 11.92 5.23 5.50
N GLU A 79 12.44 6.40 5.86
CA GLU A 79 13.82 6.79 5.59
C GLU A 79 14.82 5.86 6.29
N ALA A 80 14.58 5.54 7.56
CA ALA A 80 15.41 4.63 8.35
C ALA A 80 15.41 3.20 7.80
N ASN A 81 14.29 2.76 7.22
CA ASN A 81 14.14 1.41 6.66
C ASN A 81 14.45 1.35 5.16
N CYS A 82 14.80 2.47 4.53
CA CYS A 82 15.06 2.55 3.12
C CYS A 82 16.28 1.71 2.71
N GLY A 83 16.08 0.81 1.75
CA GLY A 83 17.14 -0.08 1.26
C GLY A 83 17.37 -1.33 2.12
N LEU A 84 16.69 -1.47 3.26
CA LEU A 84 16.69 -2.73 3.99
C LEU A 84 15.87 -3.76 3.19
N LYS A 85 16.48 -4.91 2.92
CA LYS A 85 15.82 -5.95 2.12
C LYS A 85 14.84 -6.73 2.97
N GLY A 86 13.64 -6.87 2.46
CA GLY A 86 12.68 -7.87 2.92
C GLY A 86 11.48 -7.37 3.72
N ASP A 87 11.48 -6.14 4.24
CA ASP A 87 10.32 -5.61 4.96
C ASP A 87 9.39 -4.81 4.05
N LEU A 88 8.09 -5.05 4.19
CA LEU A 88 7.02 -4.35 3.51
C LEU A 88 6.12 -3.70 4.55
N TYR A 89 5.64 -2.52 4.21
CA TYR A 89 4.85 -1.67 5.09
C TYR A 89 3.54 -1.29 4.42
N ASP A 90 2.64 -0.70 5.18
CA ASP A 90 1.41 -0.12 4.65
C ASP A 90 1.51 1.40 4.75
N TYR A 91 0.98 2.07 3.77
CA TYR A 91 0.99 3.52 3.71
C TYR A 91 -0.43 4.07 3.78
N VAL A 92 -0.66 5.10 4.59
CA VAL A 92 -1.87 5.93 4.56
C VAL A 92 -1.48 7.40 4.56
N GLY A 93 -2.14 8.19 3.71
CA GLY A 93 -1.91 9.62 3.62
C GLY A 93 -2.80 10.27 2.57
N HIS A 94 -2.68 11.58 2.41
CA HIS A 94 -3.44 12.29 1.41
C HIS A 94 -2.66 12.51 0.11
N MET A 95 -3.38 12.49 -0.98
CA MET A 95 -2.83 12.68 -2.32
C MET A 95 -2.64 14.16 -2.61
N ARG A 96 -1.49 14.52 -3.16
CA ARG A 96 -1.13 15.90 -3.53
C ARG A 96 -1.14 16.10 -5.04
N LEU A 97 -0.49 15.18 -5.78
CA LEU A 97 -0.42 15.22 -7.23
C LEU A 97 -0.57 13.79 -7.79
N ILE A 98 -1.09 13.66 -9.00
CA ILE A 98 -1.08 12.41 -9.77
C ILE A 98 -0.40 12.70 -11.10
N ASN A 99 0.70 12.01 -11.40
CA ASN A 99 1.53 12.25 -12.60
C ASN A 99 1.84 13.75 -12.81
N GLY A 100 2.08 14.49 -11.70
CA GLY A 100 2.35 15.93 -11.72
C GLY A 100 1.13 16.84 -11.84
N GLN A 101 -0.09 16.29 -11.95
CA GLN A 101 -1.33 17.06 -11.95
C GLN A 101 -1.85 17.27 -10.55
N ALA A 102 -2.20 18.51 -10.19
CA ALA A 102 -2.69 18.84 -8.85
C ALA A 102 -4.09 18.27 -8.59
N MET A 103 -4.33 17.84 -7.36
CA MET A 103 -5.64 17.32 -6.92
C MET A 103 -6.75 18.37 -6.84
N THR A 104 -6.41 19.65 -6.92
CA THR A 104 -7.36 20.77 -6.94
C THR A 104 -8.18 20.83 -8.23
N VAL A 105 -7.63 20.31 -9.31
CA VAL A 105 -8.33 20.10 -10.58
C VAL A 105 -8.42 18.59 -10.75
N HIS A 106 -9.62 18.04 -10.93
CA HIS A 106 -9.79 16.58 -11.05
C HIS A 106 -8.79 16.01 -12.09
N PRO A 107 -7.74 15.29 -11.66
CA PRO A 107 -6.70 14.86 -12.58
C PRO A 107 -7.23 13.89 -13.63
N THR A 108 -6.85 14.10 -14.87
CA THR A 108 -7.18 13.16 -15.94
C THR A 108 -6.13 12.05 -15.95
N ILE A 109 -6.59 10.83 -15.74
CA ILE A 109 -5.74 9.64 -15.75
C ILE A 109 -5.93 8.92 -17.08
N ASP A 110 -4.87 8.90 -17.90
CA ASP A 110 -4.86 8.20 -19.18
C ASP A 110 -4.44 6.73 -18.96
N GLU A 111 -5.36 5.82 -19.23
CA GLU A 111 -5.09 4.38 -19.10
C GLU A 111 -4.11 3.86 -20.14
N VAL A 112 -4.07 4.49 -21.33
CA VAL A 112 -3.12 4.11 -22.39
C VAL A 112 -1.70 4.45 -21.95
N ASP A 113 -1.50 5.64 -21.41
CA ASP A 113 -0.21 6.08 -20.88
C ASP A 113 0.28 5.17 -19.73
N ILE A 114 -0.64 4.75 -18.86
CA ILE A 114 -0.33 3.80 -17.79
C ILE A 114 0.00 2.41 -18.32
N ALA A 115 -0.74 1.93 -19.31
CA ALA A 115 -0.47 0.63 -19.91
C ALA A 115 0.90 0.59 -20.61
N GLU A 116 1.29 1.69 -21.27
CA GLU A 116 2.60 1.83 -21.89
C GLU A 116 3.73 1.94 -20.88
N LYS A 117 3.60 2.83 -19.90
CA LYS A 117 4.61 3.08 -18.85
C LYS A 117 4.61 2.01 -17.76
N ARG A 118 3.54 1.25 -17.64
CA ARG A 118 3.31 0.22 -16.61
C ARG A 118 3.35 0.76 -15.18
N HIS A 119 3.30 2.07 -15.00
CA HIS A 119 3.27 2.69 -13.66
C HIS A 119 2.54 4.02 -13.66
N LEU A 120 2.15 4.41 -12.44
CA LEU A 120 1.55 5.69 -12.11
C LEU A 120 2.29 6.26 -10.90
N VAL A 121 2.59 7.56 -10.90
CA VAL A 121 3.22 8.23 -9.76
C VAL A 121 2.20 9.08 -9.04
N VAL A 122 2.00 8.79 -7.76
CA VAL A 122 1.18 9.59 -6.86
C VAL A 122 2.10 10.29 -5.86
N TYR A 123 1.99 11.60 -5.74
CA TYR A 123 2.66 12.33 -4.69
C TYR A 123 1.77 12.32 -3.46
N VAL A 124 2.29 11.82 -2.37
CA VAL A 124 1.54 11.54 -1.15
C VAL A 124 2.18 12.18 0.06
N GLN A 125 1.38 12.53 1.04
CA GLN A 125 1.85 13.16 2.27
C GLN A 125 1.10 12.56 3.47
N THR A 126 1.83 12.19 4.51
CA THR A 126 1.25 11.75 5.79
C THR A 126 1.25 12.93 6.76
N HIS A 127 0.06 13.31 7.22
CA HIS A 127 -0.14 14.48 8.07
C HIS A 127 0.50 15.74 7.47
N ASP A 128 1.36 16.42 8.21
CA ASP A 128 2.15 17.58 7.82
C ASP A 128 3.61 17.27 7.46
N GLY A 129 3.93 15.97 7.36
CA GLY A 129 5.25 15.47 6.99
C GLY A 129 5.65 15.81 5.55
N PRO A 130 6.85 15.42 5.14
CA PRO A 130 7.32 15.62 3.78
C PRO A 130 6.48 14.88 2.74
N VAL A 131 6.41 15.44 1.52
CA VAL A 131 5.79 14.79 0.38
C VAL A 131 6.72 13.71 -0.17
N MET A 132 6.16 12.52 -0.39
CA MET A 132 6.86 11.39 -0.97
C MET A 132 6.28 11.00 -2.32
N LYS A 133 7.11 10.41 -3.19
CA LYS A 133 6.63 9.76 -4.41
C LYS A 133 6.22 8.33 -4.10
N LEU A 134 5.03 7.95 -4.55
CA LEU A 134 4.53 6.58 -4.49
C LEU A 134 4.38 6.07 -5.93
N TYR A 135 5.19 5.09 -6.30
CA TYR A 135 5.12 4.42 -7.59
C TYR A 135 4.17 3.23 -7.47
N LEU A 136 3.05 3.32 -8.17
CA LEU A 136 2.12 2.20 -8.34
C LEU A 136 2.43 1.48 -9.64
N TRP A 137 2.74 0.19 -9.56
CA TRP A 137 3.12 -0.62 -10.69
C TRP A 137 2.01 -1.57 -11.14
N ASP A 138 1.96 -1.85 -12.43
CA ASP A 138 1.12 -2.88 -13.05
C ASP A 138 -0.33 -2.92 -12.49
N GLN A 139 -0.67 -3.99 -11.77
CA GLN A 139 -2.01 -4.21 -11.21
C GLN A 139 -2.42 -3.14 -10.19
N ALA A 140 -1.49 -2.63 -9.39
CA ALA A 140 -1.79 -1.56 -8.43
C ALA A 140 -2.13 -0.24 -9.13
N ALA A 141 -1.44 0.08 -10.23
CA ALA A 141 -1.75 1.24 -11.06
C ALA A 141 -3.13 1.11 -11.73
N THR A 142 -3.43 -0.05 -12.30
CA THR A 142 -4.75 -0.33 -12.90
C THR A 142 -5.87 -0.24 -11.87
N ALA A 143 -5.69 -0.86 -10.70
CA ALA A 143 -6.68 -0.81 -9.61
C ALA A 143 -6.90 0.62 -9.11
N PHE A 144 -5.83 1.41 -9.00
CA PHE A 144 -5.92 2.82 -8.66
C PHE A 144 -6.78 3.58 -9.67
N CYS A 145 -6.53 3.43 -10.97
CA CYS A 145 -7.26 4.14 -12.02
C CYS A 145 -8.74 3.79 -12.03
N GLN A 146 -9.06 2.51 -11.95
CA GLN A 146 -10.45 2.04 -11.90
C GLN A 146 -11.19 2.62 -10.70
N LYS A 147 -10.57 2.58 -9.52
CA LYS A 147 -11.13 3.17 -8.31
C LYS A 147 -11.30 4.68 -8.43
N PHE A 148 -10.24 5.38 -8.81
CA PHE A 148 -10.26 6.84 -8.95
C PHE A 148 -11.36 7.32 -9.87
N LYS A 149 -11.57 6.66 -11.01
CA LYS A 149 -12.63 6.99 -11.95
C LYS A 149 -14.03 6.63 -11.45
N SER A 150 -14.15 5.62 -10.60
CA SER A 150 -15.44 5.20 -10.04
C SER A 150 -15.95 6.11 -8.91
N TYR A 151 -15.07 6.93 -8.34
CA TYR A 151 -15.46 7.90 -7.32
C TYR A 151 -16.25 9.05 -7.96
N GLY A 152 -17.37 9.42 -7.36
CA GLY A 152 -18.20 10.53 -7.82
C GLY A 152 -17.59 11.92 -7.55
N SER A 153 -16.53 11.98 -6.75
CA SER A 153 -15.74 13.18 -6.45
C SER A 153 -14.26 12.82 -6.48
N THR A 154 -13.37 13.81 -6.53
CA THR A 154 -11.93 13.56 -6.46
C THR A 154 -11.55 12.98 -5.09
N PRO A 155 -11.10 11.72 -4.99
CA PRO A 155 -10.69 11.14 -3.72
C PRO A 155 -9.43 11.84 -3.21
N ARG A 156 -9.32 11.96 -1.88
CA ARG A 156 -8.28 12.74 -1.21
C ARG A 156 -7.28 11.90 -0.46
N VAL A 157 -7.73 10.79 0.11
CA VAL A 157 -6.94 9.88 0.94
C VAL A 157 -6.65 8.60 0.19
N LEU A 158 -5.44 8.11 0.35
CA LEU A 158 -4.95 6.87 -0.26
C LEU A 158 -4.33 5.98 0.80
N LEU A 159 -4.73 4.71 0.82
CA LEU A 159 -4.04 3.65 1.54
C LEU A 159 -3.54 2.63 0.52
N VAL A 160 -2.27 2.28 0.63
CA VAL A 160 -1.66 1.22 -0.19
C VAL A 160 -0.95 0.25 0.72
N THR A 161 -1.32 -1.03 0.60
CA THR A 161 -0.67 -2.09 1.38
C THR A 161 0.59 -2.60 0.70
N THR A 162 1.49 -3.17 1.49
CA THR A 162 2.72 -3.83 1.02
C THR A 162 3.60 -2.95 0.13
N VAL A 163 3.87 -1.73 0.56
CA VAL A 163 4.83 -0.83 -0.10
C VAL A 163 6.25 -1.10 0.38
N ASN A 164 7.21 -0.85 -0.49
CA ASN A 164 8.64 -0.97 -0.22
C ASN A 164 9.29 0.42 -0.32
N PRO A 165 9.92 0.93 0.75
CA PRO A 165 10.67 2.19 0.70
C PRO A 165 11.98 2.00 -0.05
N LYS A 166 12.26 2.87 -1.02
CA LYS A 166 13.47 2.88 -1.84
C LYS A 166 13.99 4.30 -2.04
N ARG A 167 15.27 4.42 -2.37
CA ARG A 167 15.81 5.67 -2.91
C ARG A 167 15.77 5.63 -4.43
N ILE A 168 15.06 6.58 -5.01
CA ILE A 168 14.96 6.76 -6.47
C ILE A 168 15.43 8.18 -6.77
N GLY A 169 16.50 8.33 -7.57
CA GLY A 169 17.11 9.63 -7.83
C GLY A 169 17.63 10.32 -6.55
N GLY A 170 18.06 9.55 -5.55
CA GLY A 170 18.55 10.08 -4.27
C GLY A 170 17.47 10.46 -3.24
N THR A 171 16.19 10.46 -3.63
CA THR A 171 15.05 10.78 -2.74
C THR A 171 14.30 9.54 -2.29
N LEU A 172 13.72 9.60 -1.07
CA LEU A 172 12.83 8.55 -0.59
C LEU A 172 11.59 8.44 -1.47
N ALA A 173 11.30 7.22 -1.89
CA ALA A 173 10.10 6.87 -2.63
C ALA A 173 9.51 5.57 -2.11
N LEU A 174 8.21 5.41 -2.24
CA LEU A 174 7.51 4.18 -1.95
C LEU A 174 7.17 3.47 -3.27
N THR A 175 7.31 2.16 -3.31
CA THR A 175 6.98 1.36 -4.50
C THR A 175 5.99 0.28 -4.14
N SER A 176 4.94 0.13 -4.95
CA SER A 176 4.00 -0.98 -4.80
C SER A 176 4.57 -2.29 -5.30
N LEU A 177 3.98 -3.38 -4.88
CA LEU A 177 4.23 -4.73 -5.36
C LEU A 177 2.97 -5.29 -6.05
N THR A 178 3.10 -6.45 -6.70
CA THR A 178 1.95 -7.15 -7.32
C THR A 178 0.86 -7.52 -6.30
N SER A 179 1.22 -7.64 -5.02
CA SER A 179 0.30 -7.93 -3.91
C SER A 179 -0.36 -6.71 -3.31
N SER A 180 0.12 -5.51 -3.65
CA SER A 180 -0.39 -4.26 -3.07
C SER A 180 -1.87 -4.06 -3.40
N LYS A 181 -2.61 -3.62 -2.40
CA LYS A 181 -4.03 -3.24 -2.53
C LYS A 181 -4.16 -1.74 -2.35
N VAL A 182 -5.11 -1.17 -3.07
CA VAL A 182 -5.38 0.27 -3.08
C VAL A 182 -6.76 0.52 -2.49
N PHE A 183 -6.82 1.43 -1.51
CA PHE A 183 -8.07 1.88 -0.89
C PHE A 183 -8.09 3.41 -0.85
N MET A 184 -9.29 3.98 -0.96
CA MET A 184 -9.47 5.43 -1.02
C MET A 184 -10.58 5.88 -0.06
N ASP A 185 -10.44 7.05 0.50
CA ASP A 185 -11.43 7.78 1.30
C ASP A 185 -12.26 6.89 2.25
N ILE A 186 -13.42 6.42 1.80
CA ILE A 186 -14.39 5.70 2.64
C ILE A 186 -14.28 4.17 2.58
N ASP A 187 -13.32 3.63 1.82
CA ASP A 187 -13.26 2.19 1.55
C ASP A 187 -13.05 1.34 2.81
N VAL A 188 -12.14 1.78 3.68
CA VAL A 188 -11.75 1.04 4.89
C VAL A 188 -11.64 1.96 6.11
N PRO A 189 -11.71 1.45 7.36
CA PRO A 189 -11.64 2.29 8.55
C PRO A 189 -10.44 3.24 8.58
N PRO A 190 -9.19 2.82 8.31
CA PRO A 190 -8.05 3.72 8.38
C PRO A 190 -8.10 4.89 7.40
N THR A 191 -8.64 4.71 6.20
CA THR A 191 -8.81 5.82 5.25
C THR A 191 -9.90 6.79 5.70
N ARG A 192 -10.98 6.29 6.29
CA ARG A 192 -12.05 7.14 6.86
C ARG A 192 -11.54 7.97 8.02
N ASP A 193 -10.78 7.37 8.93
CA ASP A 193 -10.22 8.06 10.09
C ASP A 193 -9.24 9.16 9.63
N TYR A 194 -8.40 8.85 8.66
CA TYR A 194 -7.49 9.82 8.08
C TYR A 194 -8.23 10.96 7.35
N LEU A 195 -9.29 10.64 6.61
CA LEU A 195 -10.12 11.62 5.92
C LEU A 195 -10.80 12.58 6.89
N ASN A 196 -11.31 12.08 8.03
CA ASN A 196 -11.88 12.89 9.10
C ASN A 196 -10.82 13.81 9.72
N TRP A 197 -9.62 13.29 9.99
CA TRP A 197 -8.50 14.08 10.45
C TRP A 197 -8.15 15.20 9.46
N LEU A 198 -8.05 14.88 8.16
CA LEU A 198 -7.75 15.83 7.10
C LEU A 198 -8.83 16.93 6.99
N GLY A 199 -10.10 16.57 7.16
CA GLY A 199 -11.22 17.52 7.20
C GLY A 199 -11.12 18.52 8.35
N SER A 200 -10.64 18.06 9.51
CA SER A 200 -10.43 18.89 10.70
C SER A 200 -9.17 19.77 10.61
N ASN A 201 -8.23 19.46 9.70
CA ASN A 201 -6.96 20.15 9.52
C ASN A 201 -6.85 20.75 8.09
N SER A 202 -7.81 21.58 7.73
CA SER A 202 -7.95 22.17 6.38
C SER A 202 -6.73 22.96 5.90
N GLY A 203 -5.91 23.49 6.83
CA GLY A 203 -4.65 24.16 6.50
C GLY A 203 -3.67 23.22 5.79
N VAL A 204 -3.58 21.97 6.22
CA VAL A 204 -2.71 20.95 5.59
C VAL A 204 -3.24 20.54 4.22
N ALA A 205 -4.55 20.43 4.10
CA ALA A 205 -5.21 20.02 2.84
C ALA A 205 -4.97 20.98 1.67
N ASN A 206 -4.80 22.28 1.96
CA ASN A 206 -4.80 23.36 0.97
C ASN A 206 -3.41 23.91 0.64
N VAL A 207 -2.32 23.38 1.21
CA VAL A 207 -0.96 23.82 0.88
C VAL A 207 -0.67 23.48 -0.60
N VAL A 208 -0.45 24.51 -1.41
CA VAL A 208 -0.05 24.35 -2.81
C VAL A 208 1.42 23.96 -2.85
N ILE A 209 1.72 22.82 -3.44
CA ILE A 209 3.11 22.37 -3.60
C ILE A 209 3.65 22.99 -4.90
N ALA A 210 4.20 24.19 -4.80
CA ALA A 210 4.83 24.84 -5.95
C ALA A 210 6.21 24.26 -6.28
N ASP A 211 6.93 23.72 -5.31
CA ASP A 211 8.37 23.41 -5.43
C ASP A 211 8.73 21.95 -5.75
N VAL A 212 7.78 21.02 -5.73
CA VAL A 212 8.08 19.57 -5.88
C VAL A 212 8.11 19.10 -7.34
N VAL A 213 7.63 19.92 -8.27
CA VAL A 213 7.29 19.46 -9.64
C VAL A 213 8.44 19.59 -10.66
N THR A 214 9.58 20.22 -10.37
CA THR A 214 10.38 20.84 -11.42
C THR A 214 11.68 20.18 -11.83
N LYS A 215 12.09 19.04 -11.29
CA LYS A 215 13.28 18.36 -11.81
C LYS A 215 12.92 16.97 -12.36
N PRO A 216 13.05 16.77 -13.69
CA PRO A 216 13.07 15.42 -14.23
C PRO A 216 14.28 14.70 -13.62
N GLU A 217 14.01 13.64 -12.86
CA GLU A 217 15.06 12.81 -12.29
C GLU A 217 15.50 11.80 -13.34
N THR A 218 16.79 11.78 -13.63
CA THR A 218 17.38 10.74 -14.46
C THR A 218 17.62 9.54 -13.56
N VAL A 219 16.86 8.47 -13.78
CA VAL A 219 17.01 7.20 -13.06
C VAL A 219 17.41 6.10 -14.04
N THR A 220 18.24 5.18 -13.59
CA THR A 220 18.57 4.00 -14.38
C THR A 220 17.50 2.92 -14.21
N LEU A 221 17.36 2.06 -15.20
CA LEU A 221 16.47 0.89 -15.09
C LEU A 221 16.84 -0.01 -13.90
N GLY A 222 18.13 -0.06 -13.54
CA GLY A 222 18.60 -0.81 -12.37
C GLY A 222 18.06 -0.26 -11.05
N GLU A 223 17.92 1.06 -10.89
CA GLU A 223 17.35 1.68 -9.70
C GLU A 223 15.86 1.43 -9.55
N LEU A 224 15.15 1.25 -10.67
CA LEU A 224 13.71 0.96 -10.67
C LEU A 224 13.39 -0.50 -10.35
N PHE A 225 14.28 -1.42 -10.70
CA PHE A 225 14.03 -2.88 -10.58
C PHE A 225 14.89 -3.59 -9.52
N SER A 226 15.76 -2.87 -8.79
CA SER A 226 16.59 -3.42 -7.72
C SER A 226 15.82 -3.69 -6.42
#